data_011269d3a0584ef6b13e9d18bc4b4093
#
_entry.id   011269d3a0584ef6b13e9d18bc4b4093
#
_cell.length_a   1.000
_cell.length_b   1.000
_cell.length_c   1.000
_cell.angle_alpha   90.00
_cell.angle_beta   90.00
_cell.angle_gamma   90.00
#
_symmetry.space_group_name_H-M   'P 1'
#
loop_
_entity.id
_entity.type
_entity.pdbx_description
1 polymer ?
#
loop_
_entity_poly.entity_id
_entity_poly.type
_entity_poly.pdbx_seq_one_letter_code
_entity_poly.pdbx_strand_id
1 'polypeptide(L)'
;METTGCSAAEPFALRVLGDMMEPEFEHGCIIVIDPEGLVKDGCFVVANHNDEYYFRQLVMDGERLLLKCLNHAYDEVVELSGLDDIHGVVSQKAGKRRKDHKHYL
;
A
#
# COMPACT_ATOMS: atom_id res chain seq x y z
N MET A 1 26.63 3.44 -5.86
CA MET A 1 26.40 3.36 -5.45
C MET A 1 26.01 3.06 -4.84
N GLU A 2 26.00 3.00 -4.64
CA GLU A 2 25.66 2.83 -4.08
C GLU A 2 25.20 2.41 -3.32
N THR A 3 25.40 2.38 -3.18
CA THR A 3 25.04 2.06 -2.58
C THR A 3 24.49 1.56 -2.12
N THR A 4 24.54 1.57 -2.10
CA THR A 4 24.10 1.12 -1.73
C THR A 4 23.37 0.44 -1.40
N GLY A 5 23.55 0.30 -1.70
CA GLY A 5 22.64 -0.76 -1.99
C GLY A 5 21.75 -1.11 -0.87
N CYS A 6 22.05 -1.48 0.05
CA CYS A 6 21.28 -1.89 1.18
C CYS A 6 20.27 -0.86 1.63
N SER A 7 20.55 0.36 1.36
CA SER A 7 19.66 1.43 1.78
C SER A 7 18.32 1.43 1.04
N ALA A 8 18.20 0.67 -0.02
CA ALA A 8 16.95 0.61 -0.78
C ALA A 8 15.80 0.02 0.02
N ALA A 9 16.08 -0.63 1.13
CA ALA A 9 15.07 -1.30 1.94
C ALA A 9 14.51 -0.44 3.07
N GLU A 10 14.83 0.83 3.12
CA GLU A 10 14.36 1.69 4.21
C GLU A 10 12.87 2.01 4.10
N PRO A 11 12.14 1.91 5.21
CA PRO A 11 10.74 2.33 5.23
C PRO A 11 10.60 3.82 4.92
N PHE A 12 9.47 4.18 4.34
CA PHE A 12 9.20 5.57 4.02
C PHE A 12 7.74 5.89 4.30
N ALA A 13 7.45 7.17 4.48
CA ALA A 13 6.11 7.64 4.82
C ALA A 13 5.45 8.28 3.60
N LEU A 14 4.14 8.05 3.47
CA LEU A 14 3.32 8.67 2.42
C LEU A 14 2.06 9.23 3.05
N ARG A 15 1.54 10.29 2.43
CA ARG A 15 0.23 10.82 2.80
C ARG A 15 -0.82 10.24 1.85
N VAL A 16 -1.90 9.73 2.43
CA VAL A 16 -3.01 9.21 1.63
C VAL A 16 -3.80 10.38 1.04
N LEU A 17 -3.98 10.38 -0.27
CA LEU A 17 -4.80 11.38 -0.95
C LEU A 17 -6.03 10.70 -1.52
N GLY A 18 -7.20 11.28 -1.25
CA GLY A 18 -8.47 10.72 -1.70
C GLY A 18 -9.08 9.80 -0.67
N ASP A 19 -10.29 9.36 -0.96
CA ASP A 19 -11.09 8.56 -0.02
C ASP A 19 -11.32 7.12 -0.49
N MET A 20 -10.56 6.68 -1.46
CA MET A 20 -10.75 5.35 -2.05
C MET A 20 -10.48 4.21 -1.07
N MET A 21 -9.71 4.49 -0.03
CA MET A 21 -9.36 3.47 0.97
C MET A 21 -10.05 3.70 2.32
N GLU A 22 -11.07 4.56 2.35
CA GLU A 22 -11.87 4.73 3.56
C GLU A 22 -12.79 3.52 3.74
N PRO A 23 -13.16 3.19 4.96
CA PRO A 23 -12.90 3.94 6.20
C PRO A 23 -11.56 3.65 6.86
N GLU A 24 -10.82 2.65 6.42
CA GLU A 24 -9.58 2.27 7.10
C GLU A 24 -8.51 3.36 7.00
N PHE A 25 -8.39 3.97 5.82
CA PHE A 25 -7.37 5.00 5.57
C PHE A 25 -8.07 6.27 5.11
N GLU A 26 -8.16 7.24 6.02
CA GLU A 26 -8.80 8.52 5.72
C GLU A 26 -7.90 9.38 4.83
N HIS A 27 -8.55 10.24 4.05
CA HIS A 27 -7.81 11.25 3.28
C HIS A 27 -6.92 12.07 4.23
N GLY A 28 -5.65 12.17 3.88
CA GLY A 28 -4.69 12.96 4.63
C GLY A 28 -3.95 12.21 5.73
N CYS A 29 -4.31 10.98 6.02
CA CYS A 29 -3.57 10.21 7.02
C CYS A 29 -2.18 9.84 6.47
N ILE A 30 -1.26 9.56 7.39
CA ILE A 30 0.10 9.18 7.02
C ILE A 30 0.23 7.67 7.17
N ILE A 31 0.81 7.03 6.18
CA ILE A 31 1.10 5.60 6.23
C ILE A 31 2.61 5.41 6.11
N VAL A 32 3.11 4.36 6.75
CA VAL A 32 4.52 3.98 6.64
C VAL A 32 4.58 2.72 5.79
N ILE A 33 5.42 2.76 4.77
CA ILE A 33 5.58 1.69 3.80
C ILE A 33 6.88 0.97 4.08
N ASP A 34 6.81 -0.35 4.18
CA ASP A 34 7.98 -1.20 4.32
C ASP A 34 8.25 -1.87 2.98
N PRO A 35 9.35 -1.49 2.29
CA PRO A 35 9.66 -2.10 0.99
C PRO A 35 9.97 -3.58 1.08
N GLU A 36 10.33 -4.08 2.27
CA GLU A 36 10.62 -5.49 2.47
C GLU A 36 9.53 -6.21 3.25
N GLY A 37 8.37 -5.58 3.42
CA GLY A 37 7.26 -6.20 4.12
C GLY A 37 6.76 -7.45 3.39
N LEU A 38 6.23 -8.38 4.16
CA LEU A 38 5.71 -9.61 3.60
C LEU A 38 4.44 -9.35 2.81
N VAL A 39 4.45 -9.71 1.53
CA VAL A 39 3.29 -9.56 0.66
C VAL A 39 2.39 -10.77 0.83
N LYS A 40 1.14 -10.54 1.19
CA LYS A 40 0.17 -11.61 1.35
C LYS A 40 -1.23 -11.11 0.99
N ASP A 41 -2.15 -12.04 0.82
CA ASP A 41 -3.53 -11.72 0.48
C ASP A 41 -4.14 -10.82 1.54
N GLY A 42 -4.76 -9.74 1.11
CA GLY A 42 -5.43 -8.80 2.00
C GLY A 42 -4.55 -7.68 2.54
N CYS A 43 -3.24 -7.71 2.31
CA CYS A 43 -2.38 -6.64 2.80
C CYS A 43 -2.60 -5.36 1.98
N PHE A 44 -2.19 -4.23 2.57
CA PHE A 44 -2.28 -2.94 1.89
C PHE A 44 -0.92 -2.62 1.28
N VAL A 45 -0.91 -2.25 0.01
CA VAL A 45 0.34 -2.08 -0.74
C VAL A 45 0.36 -0.76 -1.49
N VAL A 46 1.58 -0.30 -1.76
CA VAL A 46 1.83 0.74 -2.76
C VAL A 46 2.45 0.05 -3.96
N ALA A 47 1.85 0.22 -5.12
CA ALA A 47 2.29 -0.43 -6.34
C ALA A 47 2.40 0.58 -7.47
N ASN A 48 3.30 0.29 -8.42
CA ASN A 48 3.42 1.05 -9.64
C ASN A 48 3.03 0.13 -10.80
N HIS A 49 2.01 0.52 -11.54
CA HIS A 49 1.54 -0.25 -12.68
C HIS A 49 1.27 0.71 -13.84
N ASN A 50 1.89 0.45 -14.99
CA ASN A 50 1.78 1.31 -16.17
C ASN A 50 2.13 2.76 -15.87
N ASP A 51 3.18 2.99 -15.08
CA ASP A 51 3.68 4.30 -14.69
C ASP A 51 2.73 5.08 -13.78
N GLU A 52 1.74 4.40 -13.19
CA GLU A 52 0.86 5.01 -12.20
C GLU A 52 1.05 4.34 -10.84
N TYR A 53 1.03 5.14 -9.79
CA TYR A 53 1.11 4.64 -8.43
C TYR A 53 -0.28 4.44 -7.85
N TYR A 54 -0.44 3.30 -7.17
CA TYR A 54 -1.69 2.95 -6.51
C TYR A 54 -1.43 2.59 -5.07
N PHE A 55 -2.26 3.10 -4.17
CA PHE A 55 -2.33 2.62 -2.80
C PHE A 55 -3.67 1.90 -2.67
N ARG A 56 -3.63 0.58 -2.56
CA ARG A 56 -4.84 -0.25 -2.58
C ARG A 56 -4.64 -1.49 -1.71
N GLN A 57 -5.72 -2.24 -1.53
CA GLN A 57 -5.65 -3.54 -0.90
C GLN A 57 -5.31 -4.59 -1.95
N LEU A 58 -4.33 -5.43 -1.63
CA LEU A 58 -3.96 -6.53 -2.52
C LEU A 58 -4.88 -7.72 -2.28
N VAL A 59 -5.42 -8.25 -3.36
CA VAL A 59 -6.23 -9.47 -3.32
C VAL A 59 -5.55 -10.49 -4.23
N MET A 60 -5.22 -11.64 -3.67
CA MET A 60 -4.63 -12.73 -4.44
C MET A 60 -5.71 -13.69 -4.83
N ASP A 61 -5.92 -13.87 -6.15
CA ASP A 61 -6.92 -14.77 -6.71
C ASP A 61 -6.19 -15.78 -7.57
N GLY A 62 -5.84 -16.93 -6.96
CA GLY A 62 -4.99 -17.89 -7.61
C GLY A 62 -3.62 -17.28 -7.88
N GLU A 63 -3.24 -17.19 -9.15
CA GLU A 63 -1.98 -16.58 -9.55
C GLU A 63 -2.12 -15.10 -9.90
N ARG A 64 -3.33 -14.57 -9.79
CA ARG A 64 -3.60 -13.18 -10.14
C ARG A 64 -3.42 -12.28 -8.92
N LEU A 65 -2.83 -11.10 -9.17
CA LEU A 65 -2.64 -10.08 -8.15
C LEU A 65 -3.54 -8.90 -8.51
N LEU A 66 -4.54 -8.65 -7.68
CA LEU A 66 -5.53 -7.61 -7.93
C LEU A 66 -5.45 -6.52 -6.89
N LEU A 67 -5.61 -5.28 -7.32
CA LEU A 67 -5.67 -4.12 -6.42
C LEU A 67 -7.11 -3.66 -6.34
N LYS A 68 -7.65 -3.56 -5.13
CA LYS A 68 -9.04 -3.15 -4.92
C LYS A 68 -9.12 -2.00 -3.92
N CYS A 69 -10.12 -1.14 -4.14
CA CYS A 69 -10.43 -0.07 -3.19
C CYS A 69 -11.24 -0.62 -2.03
N LEU A 70 -11.00 -0.11 -0.82
CA LEU A 70 -11.82 -0.48 0.33
C LEU A 70 -13.18 0.21 0.31
N ASN A 71 -13.22 1.44 -0.19
CA ASN A 71 -14.45 2.22 -0.24
C ASN A 71 -15.34 1.66 -1.35
N HIS A 72 -16.54 1.22 -0.96
CA HIS A 72 -17.47 0.60 -1.89
C HIS A 72 -18.04 1.54 -2.95
N ALA A 73 -17.82 2.85 -2.81
CA ALA A 73 -18.16 3.81 -3.85
C ALA A 73 -17.28 3.66 -5.08
N TYR A 74 -16.16 2.97 -4.96
CA TYR A 74 -15.21 2.73 -6.04
C TYR A 74 -15.12 1.24 -6.31
N ASP A 75 -15.42 0.85 -7.52
CA ASP A 75 -15.37 -0.57 -7.91
C ASP A 75 -14.20 -0.87 -8.86
N GLU A 76 -13.24 0.05 -8.93
CA GLU A 76 -12.06 -0.14 -9.75
C GLU A 76 -11.24 -1.33 -9.27
N VAL A 77 -10.83 -2.18 -10.20
CA VAL A 77 -9.93 -3.30 -9.94
C VAL A 77 -8.80 -3.21 -10.94
N VAL A 78 -7.55 -3.23 -10.43
CA VAL A 78 -6.36 -3.19 -11.29
C VAL A 78 -5.62 -4.49 -11.11
N GLU A 79 -5.34 -5.16 -12.22
CA GLU A 79 -4.55 -6.41 -12.18
C GLU A 79 -3.09 -6.08 -12.42
N LEU A 80 -2.22 -6.51 -11.49
CA LEU A 80 -0.79 -6.28 -11.58
C LEU A 80 -0.14 -7.31 -12.49
N SER A 81 0.98 -6.91 -13.12
CA SER A 81 1.76 -7.82 -13.95
C SER A 81 2.52 -8.85 -13.12
N GLY A 82 2.88 -8.50 -11.88
CA GLY A 82 3.59 -9.40 -10.99
C GLY A 82 3.97 -8.70 -9.70
N LEU A 83 4.66 -9.43 -8.84
CA LEU A 83 5.10 -8.88 -7.55
C LEU A 83 6.07 -7.70 -7.70
N ASP A 84 6.76 -7.62 -8.83
CA ASP A 84 7.71 -6.53 -9.07
C ASP A 84 7.02 -5.17 -9.13
N ASP A 85 5.73 -5.13 -9.39
CA ASP A 85 4.97 -3.88 -9.39
C ASP A 85 4.74 -3.35 -7.98
N ILE A 86 4.87 -4.20 -6.97
CA ILE A 86 4.63 -3.80 -5.58
C ILE A 86 5.91 -3.18 -5.02
N HIS A 87 5.81 -1.92 -4.59
CA HIS A 87 6.93 -1.17 -4.05
C HIS A 87 7.07 -1.34 -2.54
N GLY A 88 6.02 -1.71 -1.87
CA GLY A 88 6.07 -1.93 -0.43
C GLY A 88 4.70 -2.20 0.16
N VAL A 89 4.71 -2.60 1.42
CA VAL A 89 3.53 -2.99 2.19
C VAL A 89 3.35 -2.00 3.32
N VAL A 90 2.10 -1.61 3.60
CA VAL A 90 1.83 -0.71 4.72
C VAL A 90 2.13 -1.43 6.02
N SER A 91 3.02 -0.85 6.82
CA SER A 91 3.38 -1.40 8.11
C SER A 91 2.61 -0.74 9.24
N GLN A 92 2.29 0.55 9.10
CA GLN A 92 1.53 1.26 10.13
C GLN A 92 0.85 2.48 9.53
N LYS A 93 -0.15 2.96 10.27
CA LYS A 93 -0.89 4.16 9.94
C LYS A 93 -0.83 5.11 11.13
N ALA A 94 -0.59 6.40 10.87
CA ALA A 94 -0.73 7.44 11.86
C ALA A 94 -1.94 8.29 11.49
N GLY A 95 -2.96 8.28 12.33
CA GLY A 95 -4.13 9.12 12.15
C GLY A 95 -3.91 10.51 12.72
N LYS A 96 -4.97 11.30 12.78
CA LYS A 96 -4.90 12.66 13.30
C LYS A 96 -4.64 12.68 14.79
N ARG A 97 -5.00 11.61 15.48
CA ARG A 97 -4.81 11.49 16.92
C ARG A 97 -3.93 10.29 17.20
N ARG A 98 -3.25 10.33 18.34
CA ARG A 98 -2.38 9.25 18.75
C ARG A 98 -3.11 7.91 18.83
N LYS A 99 -4.35 7.91 19.27
CA LYS A 99 -5.15 6.69 19.38
C LYS A 99 -5.51 6.08 18.04
N ASP A 100 -5.38 6.85 16.95
CA ASP A 100 -5.68 6.36 15.61
C ASP A 100 -4.48 5.64 14.97
N HIS A 101 -3.37 5.57 15.68
CA HIS A 101 -2.18 4.87 15.21
C HIS A 101 -2.44 3.36 15.18
N LYS A 102 -2.07 2.72 14.08
CA LYS A 102 -2.34 1.30 13.90
C LYS A 102 -1.20 0.62 13.17
N HIS A 103 -0.87 -0.60 13.60
CA HIS A 103 0.15 -1.42 12.97
C HIS A 103 -0.50 -2.54 12.17
N TYR A 104 0.11 -2.89 11.02
CA TYR A 104 -0.39 -3.91 10.10
C TYR A 104 0.58 -5.07 9.92
N LEU A 105 1.79 -4.92 10.43
CA LEU A 105 2.82 -5.96 10.34
C LEU A 105 3.26 -6.41 11.72
#